data_60226b94593910b871ab3b807e937fcb
#
_entry.id   60226b94593910b871ab3b807e937fcb
#
_cell.length_a   1.000
_cell.length_b   1.000
_cell.length_c   1.000
_cell.angle_alpha   90.00
_cell.angle_beta   90.00
_cell.angle_gamma   90.00
#
_symmetry.space_group_name_H-M   'P 1'
#
loop_
_entity.id
_entity.type
_entity.pdbx_description
1 polymer ?
#
loop_
_entity_poly.entity_id
_entity_poly.type
_entity_poly.pdbx_seq_one_letter_code
_entity_poly.pdbx_strand_id
1 'polypeptide(L)'
;MNSYQPKSLLNELQYYITPPHGCSYLDNKSARMVFLDPVHRIDVVTLSELSRMGFRRSGDFVYRPECHLCRQCLSSRVPVQLFKMNSKQKKAWKRNQDLQLKISRPQDATDVHYALYERYINERHADGDMYPPSRDQFEKFLIHSCTDSFFLELWKDDRLISVSTCDPLDDGLSAVYTFFDPDENRRSLGVFAILKQIEHAKNLDLQYIYLGYWVPHSNKMNYKSDYIPLELLLDGQWRRLNRALTAEEIAQLGDSLMTTLPSGWNSPIIK
;
A
#
# COMPACT_ATOMS: atom_id res chain seq x y z
N MET A 1 -29.45 8.16 -27.88
CA MET A 1 -28.18 8.27 -27.15
C MET A 1 -27.98 6.98 -26.38
N ASN A 2 -27.22 6.04 -26.90
CA ASN A 2 -26.90 4.80 -26.19
C ASN A 2 -25.89 5.12 -25.11
N SER A 3 -26.29 5.01 -23.85
CA SER A 3 -25.40 5.06 -22.70
C SER A 3 -24.57 3.77 -22.71
N TYR A 4 -23.34 3.87 -23.22
CA TYR A 4 -22.35 2.83 -23.05
C TYR A 4 -21.98 2.77 -21.57
N GLN A 5 -22.58 1.84 -20.83
CA GLN A 5 -22.05 1.44 -19.54
C GLN A 5 -20.93 0.44 -19.82
N PRO A 6 -19.68 0.70 -19.44
CA PRO A 6 -18.64 -0.30 -19.55
C PRO A 6 -19.04 -1.48 -18.66
N LYS A 7 -19.28 -2.64 -19.26
CA LYS A 7 -19.35 -3.90 -18.53
C LYS A 7 -18.06 -4.04 -17.74
N SER A 8 -18.16 -4.21 -16.43
CA SER A 8 -17.01 -4.46 -15.57
C SER A 8 -16.22 -5.63 -16.16
N LEU A 9 -15.00 -5.35 -16.63
CA LEU A 9 -14.06 -6.36 -17.12
C LEU A 9 -13.69 -7.39 -16.05
N LEU A 10 -14.01 -7.12 -14.77
CA LEU A 10 -13.69 -7.96 -13.63
C LEU A 10 -14.19 -9.41 -13.74
N ASN A 11 -15.31 -9.64 -14.46
CA ASN A 11 -15.87 -10.98 -14.66
C ASN A 11 -15.10 -11.80 -15.72
N GLU A 12 -14.26 -11.14 -16.52
CA GLU A 12 -13.45 -11.78 -17.57
C GLU A 12 -12.02 -12.05 -17.09
N LEU A 13 -11.63 -11.48 -15.92
CA LEU A 13 -10.31 -11.66 -15.36
C LEU A 13 -10.14 -13.05 -14.77
N GLN A 14 -8.99 -13.66 -15.02
CA GLN A 14 -8.61 -14.94 -14.43
C GLN A 14 -7.84 -14.71 -13.13
N TYR A 15 -8.13 -15.56 -12.13
CA TYR A 15 -7.51 -15.48 -10.82
C TYR A 15 -6.90 -16.81 -10.45
N TYR A 16 -5.77 -16.78 -9.79
CA TYR A 16 -5.08 -17.95 -9.26
C TYR A 16 -4.94 -17.82 -7.74
N ILE A 17 -5.06 -18.95 -7.05
CA ILE A 17 -4.85 -19.01 -5.61
C ILE A 17 -3.59 -19.81 -5.29
N THR A 18 -2.74 -19.29 -4.40
CA THR A 18 -1.53 -20.01 -4.00
C THR A 18 -1.84 -21.21 -3.11
N PRO A 19 -0.98 -22.24 -3.11
CA PRO A 19 -0.93 -23.18 -2.01
C PRO A 19 -0.71 -22.46 -0.67
N PRO A 20 -1.10 -23.05 0.48
CA PRO A 20 -0.77 -22.52 1.78
C PRO A 20 0.74 -22.35 1.98
N HIS A 21 1.15 -21.20 2.54
CA HIS A 21 2.55 -20.86 2.86
C HIS A 21 2.62 -20.11 4.18
N GLY A 22 3.81 -19.86 4.71
CA GLY A 22 4.00 -19.07 5.94
C GLY A 22 3.49 -17.62 5.79
N CYS A 23 2.88 -17.07 6.83
CA CYS A 23 2.41 -15.69 6.83
C CYS A 23 3.57 -14.73 7.09
N SER A 24 3.74 -13.70 6.26
CA SER A 24 4.78 -12.66 6.41
C SER A 24 4.48 -11.64 7.54
N TYR A 25 3.28 -11.68 8.14
CA TYR A 25 2.85 -10.70 9.14
C TYR A 25 2.67 -11.29 10.54
N LEU A 26 2.28 -12.55 10.64
CA LEU A 26 1.92 -13.21 11.89
C LEU A 26 2.67 -14.53 12.00
N ASP A 27 3.38 -14.71 13.11
CA ASP A 27 4.14 -15.93 13.38
C ASP A 27 3.22 -17.16 13.47
N ASN A 28 3.72 -18.28 12.99
CA ASN A 28 3.01 -19.58 13.04
C ASN A 28 1.61 -19.59 12.40
N LYS A 29 1.36 -18.68 11.44
CA LYS A 29 0.12 -18.66 10.68
C LYS A 29 0.36 -19.06 9.23
N SER A 30 -0.67 -19.68 8.63
CA SER A 30 -0.68 -20.02 7.21
C SER A 30 -1.40 -18.93 6.43
N ALA A 31 -0.81 -18.52 5.31
CA ALA A 31 -1.36 -17.56 4.38
C ALA A 31 -1.68 -18.21 3.03
N ARG A 32 -2.64 -17.63 2.32
CA ARG A 32 -2.94 -17.89 0.91
C ARG A 32 -3.20 -16.56 0.23
N MET A 33 -2.80 -16.46 -1.02
CA MET A 33 -2.99 -15.27 -1.84
C MET A 33 -3.79 -15.60 -3.08
N VAL A 34 -4.72 -14.73 -3.43
CA VAL A 34 -5.33 -14.69 -4.77
C VAL A 34 -4.55 -13.70 -5.59
N PHE A 35 -4.10 -14.12 -6.76
CA PHE A 35 -3.44 -13.30 -7.76
C PHE A 35 -4.31 -13.17 -8.99
N LEU A 36 -4.29 -11.98 -9.58
CA LEU A 36 -4.77 -11.78 -10.93
C LEU A 36 -3.74 -12.35 -11.92
N ASP A 37 -4.21 -12.95 -13.03
CA ASP A 37 -3.32 -13.39 -14.10
C ASP A 37 -2.51 -12.20 -14.65
N PRO A 38 -1.16 -12.25 -14.60
CA PRO A 38 -0.31 -11.14 -15.01
C PRO A 38 -0.22 -10.94 -16.53
N VAL A 39 -0.90 -11.77 -17.33
CA VAL A 39 -0.87 -11.71 -18.81
C VAL A 39 -1.45 -10.38 -19.32
N HIS A 40 -2.27 -9.71 -18.54
CA HIS A 40 -2.96 -8.49 -18.97
C HIS A 40 -2.39 -7.24 -18.29
N ARG A 41 -2.03 -6.24 -19.11
CA ARG A 41 -1.84 -4.89 -18.59
C ARG A 41 -3.18 -4.38 -18.05
N ILE A 42 -3.15 -3.81 -16.86
CA ILE A 42 -4.34 -3.36 -16.14
C ILE A 42 -4.44 -1.84 -16.29
N ASP A 43 -5.58 -1.37 -16.78
CA ASP A 43 -5.85 0.06 -16.83
C ASP A 43 -6.19 0.63 -15.45
N VAL A 44 -6.18 1.96 -15.35
CA VAL A 44 -6.45 2.67 -14.10
C VAL A 44 -7.84 2.34 -13.54
N VAL A 45 -8.85 2.18 -14.39
CA VAL A 45 -10.23 1.88 -13.97
C VAL A 45 -10.29 0.50 -13.32
N THR A 46 -9.75 -0.52 -14.00
CA THR A 46 -9.70 -1.90 -13.48
C THR A 46 -8.89 -1.98 -12.17
N LEU A 47 -7.72 -1.32 -12.10
CA LEU A 47 -6.92 -1.29 -10.87
C LEU A 47 -7.66 -0.60 -9.72
N SER A 48 -8.42 0.46 -10.02
CA SER A 48 -9.23 1.17 -9.03
C SER A 48 -10.33 0.29 -8.46
N GLU A 49 -11.07 -0.43 -9.32
CA GLU A 49 -12.09 -1.39 -8.88
C GLU A 49 -11.47 -2.51 -8.03
N LEU A 50 -10.36 -3.09 -8.47
CA LEU A 50 -9.63 -4.11 -7.70
C LEU A 50 -9.14 -3.56 -6.35
N SER A 51 -8.63 -2.32 -6.32
CA SER A 51 -8.18 -1.66 -5.08
C SER A 51 -9.32 -1.44 -4.10
N ARG A 52 -10.50 -1.07 -4.59
CA ARG A 52 -11.73 -0.96 -3.78
C ARG A 52 -12.19 -2.31 -3.20
N MET A 53 -11.91 -3.40 -3.91
CA MET A 53 -12.17 -4.78 -3.45
C MET A 53 -11.05 -5.35 -2.57
N GLY A 54 -10.05 -4.55 -2.23
CA GLY A 54 -8.97 -4.94 -1.33
C GLY A 54 -7.74 -5.53 -1.98
N PHE A 55 -7.66 -5.54 -3.30
CA PHE A 55 -6.43 -5.94 -4.00
C PHE A 55 -5.33 -4.88 -3.87
N ARG A 56 -4.08 -5.33 -4.02
CA ARG A 56 -2.86 -4.52 -4.02
C ARG A 56 -1.94 -4.98 -5.13
N ARG A 57 -1.02 -4.10 -5.53
CA ARG A 57 0.01 -4.41 -6.53
C ARG A 57 1.37 -4.65 -5.88
N SER A 58 2.13 -5.56 -6.46
CA SER A 58 3.55 -5.78 -6.18
C SER A 58 4.24 -6.16 -7.50
N GLY A 59 5.04 -5.27 -8.07
CA GLY A 59 5.58 -5.45 -9.43
C GLY A 59 4.46 -5.59 -10.47
N ASP A 60 4.51 -6.63 -11.26
CA ASP A 60 3.49 -6.95 -12.27
C ASP A 60 2.28 -7.70 -11.69
N PHE A 61 2.30 -8.03 -10.40
CA PHE A 61 1.26 -8.84 -9.78
C PHE A 61 0.25 -7.98 -9.03
N VAL A 62 -1.03 -8.26 -9.25
CA VAL A 62 -2.13 -7.75 -8.43
C VAL A 62 -2.68 -8.88 -7.59
N TYR A 63 -2.76 -8.69 -6.29
CA TYR A 63 -3.06 -9.75 -5.34
C TYR A 63 -3.90 -9.29 -4.16
N ARG A 64 -4.50 -10.27 -3.49
CA ARG A 64 -5.22 -10.10 -2.22
C ARG A 64 -5.00 -11.33 -1.33
N PRO A 65 -4.80 -11.15 0.00
CA PRO A 65 -4.82 -12.26 0.94
C PRO A 65 -6.21 -12.94 0.97
N GLU A 66 -6.20 -14.28 0.94
CA GLU A 66 -7.40 -15.12 1.01
C GLU A 66 -7.15 -16.33 1.92
N CYS A 67 -6.82 -16.02 3.17
CA CYS A 67 -6.47 -17.02 4.17
C CYS A 67 -7.71 -17.74 4.69
N HIS A 68 -7.60 -19.07 4.93
CA HIS A 68 -8.75 -19.89 5.36
C HIS A 68 -9.30 -19.51 6.74
N LEU A 69 -8.42 -19.19 7.71
CA LEU A 69 -8.79 -18.94 9.11
C LEU A 69 -8.39 -17.55 9.61
N CYS A 70 -8.05 -16.61 8.72
CA CYS A 70 -7.57 -15.30 9.13
C CYS A 70 -7.99 -14.22 8.13
N ARG A 71 -8.52 -13.10 8.65
CA ARG A 71 -8.92 -11.92 7.86
C ARG A 71 -8.25 -10.64 8.34
N GLN A 72 -7.12 -10.74 9.03
CA GLN A 72 -6.46 -9.57 9.64
C GLN A 72 -5.80 -8.64 8.64
N CYS A 73 -5.58 -9.04 7.38
CA CYS A 73 -5.04 -8.14 6.35
C CYS A 73 -6.14 -7.20 5.84
N LEU A 74 -6.45 -6.17 6.63
CA LEU A 74 -7.46 -5.18 6.28
C LEU A 74 -6.90 -4.14 5.33
N SER A 75 -7.46 -4.04 4.12
CA SER A 75 -7.13 -2.92 3.24
C SER A 75 -7.50 -1.61 3.91
N SER A 76 -6.60 -0.62 3.85
CA SER A 76 -6.77 0.66 4.49
C SER A 76 -6.60 1.82 3.51
N ARG A 77 -7.40 2.89 3.68
CA ARG A 77 -7.30 4.13 2.93
C ARG A 77 -7.64 5.34 3.79
N VAL A 78 -7.09 6.48 3.43
CA VAL A 78 -7.31 7.76 4.12
C VAL A 78 -8.13 8.67 3.21
N PRO A 79 -9.31 9.17 3.64
CA PRO A 79 -10.04 10.21 2.92
C PRO A 79 -9.28 11.54 3.05
N VAL A 80 -8.58 11.94 1.98
CA VAL A 80 -7.58 13.00 2.03
C VAL A 80 -8.15 14.37 2.39
N GLN A 81 -9.38 14.69 1.95
CA GLN A 81 -10.02 15.96 2.26
C GLN A 81 -10.41 16.11 3.74
N LEU A 82 -10.63 14.99 4.44
CA LEU A 82 -10.97 14.97 5.87
C LEU A 82 -9.73 14.84 6.76
N PHE A 83 -8.58 14.46 6.19
CA PHE A 83 -7.37 14.22 6.94
C PHE A 83 -6.80 15.49 7.57
N LYS A 84 -6.45 15.39 8.86
CA LYS A 84 -5.77 16.45 9.62
C LYS A 84 -4.55 15.87 10.33
N MET A 85 -3.40 16.50 10.13
CA MET A 85 -2.16 16.07 10.78
C MET A 85 -2.27 16.13 12.29
N ASN A 86 -1.86 15.06 12.97
CA ASN A 86 -1.63 15.05 14.41
C ASN A 86 -0.32 15.77 14.78
N SER A 87 -0.02 15.90 16.07
CA SER A 87 1.15 16.63 16.56
C SER A 87 2.48 16.03 16.08
N LYS A 88 2.59 14.69 15.99
CA LYS A 88 3.80 14.00 15.50
C LYS A 88 4.01 14.27 14.01
N GLN A 89 2.94 14.18 13.24
CA GLN A 89 2.93 14.43 11.80
C GLN A 89 3.27 15.90 11.47
N LYS A 90 2.73 16.86 12.23
CA LYS A 90 3.09 18.28 12.11
C LYS A 90 4.58 18.53 12.38
N LYS A 91 5.17 17.82 13.35
CA LYS A 91 6.62 17.90 13.62
C LYS A 91 7.44 17.33 12.45
N ALA A 92 7.04 16.16 11.90
CA ALA A 92 7.68 15.59 10.73
C ALA A 92 7.55 16.52 9.52
N TRP A 93 6.36 17.08 9.29
CA TRP A 93 6.12 18.06 8.24
C TRP A 93 7.05 19.27 8.33
N LYS A 94 7.10 19.91 9.49
CA LYS A 94 7.94 21.11 9.71
C LYS A 94 9.43 20.82 9.53
N ARG A 95 9.90 19.65 9.91
CA ARG A 95 11.33 19.28 9.88
C ARG A 95 11.87 19.07 8.46
N ASN A 96 11.00 18.80 7.49
CA ASN A 96 11.37 18.41 6.13
C ASN A 96 11.00 19.46 5.07
N GLN A 97 10.83 20.72 5.47
CA GLN A 97 10.49 21.81 4.55
C GLN A 97 11.66 22.20 3.62
N ASP A 98 12.86 21.71 3.91
CA ASP A 98 14.06 21.85 3.08
C ASP A 98 14.14 20.81 1.94
N LEU A 99 13.17 19.86 1.88
CA LEU A 99 13.11 18.85 0.84
C LEU A 99 12.22 19.30 -0.33
N GLN A 100 12.74 19.15 -1.53
CA GLN A 100 12.02 19.41 -2.77
C GLN A 100 11.33 18.14 -3.29
N LEU A 101 10.08 18.26 -3.68
CA LEU A 101 9.33 17.17 -4.30
C LEU A 101 9.54 17.21 -5.82
N LYS A 102 9.93 16.08 -6.38
CA LYS A 102 9.92 15.81 -7.83
C LYS A 102 9.04 14.61 -8.13
N ILE A 103 8.39 14.62 -9.28
CA ILE A 103 7.62 13.48 -9.81
C ILE A 103 8.34 12.99 -11.04
N SER A 104 8.59 11.69 -11.09
CA SER A 104 9.27 11.03 -12.21
C SER A 104 8.58 9.71 -12.56
N ARG A 105 8.93 9.18 -13.72
CA ARG A 105 8.50 7.83 -14.09
C ARG A 105 9.49 6.81 -13.53
N PRO A 106 9.03 5.62 -13.09
CA PRO A 106 9.94 4.57 -12.64
C PRO A 106 11.03 4.20 -13.66
N GLN A 107 10.70 4.26 -14.94
CA GLN A 107 11.64 3.98 -16.05
C GLN A 107 12.79 5.00 -16.16
N ASP A 108 12.65 6.17 -15.55
CA ASP A 108 13.70 7.20 -15.50
C ASP A 108 14.65 6.99 -14.29
N ALA A 109 14.47 5.90 -13.53
CA ALA A 109 15.33 5.57 -12.40
C ALA A 109 16.79 5.34 -12.83
N THR A 110 17.70 5.85 -12.01
CA THR A 110 19.15 5.78 -12.22
C THR A 110 19.82 4.94 -11.13
N ASP A 111 21.14 4.80 -11.22
CA ASP A 111 21.93 4.11 -10.18
C ASP A 111 21.79 4.75 -8.79
N VAL A 112 21.47 6.06 -8.71
CA VAL A 112 21.21 6.74 -7.43
C VAL A 112 19.98 6.16 -6.73
N HIS A 113 18.93 5.83 -7.48
CA HIS A 113 17.71 5.22 -6.93
C HIS A 113 17.98 3.81 -6.39
N TYR A 114 18.72 2.98 -7.16
CA TYR A 114 19.09 1.66 -6.71
C TYR A 114 20.01 1.70 -5.48
N ALA A 115 21.01 2.57 -5.47
CA ALA A 115 21.92 2.71 -4.33
C ALA A 115 21.17 3.12 -3.04
N LEU A 116 20.19 4.02 -3.15
CA LEU A 116 19.33 4.38 -2.01
C LEU A 116 18.46 3.20 -1.54
N TYR A 117 17.85 2.47 -2.48
CA TYR A 117 17.08 1.26 -2.18
C TYR A 117 17.94 0.19 -1.50
N GLU A 118 19.11 -0.11 -2.05
CA GLU A 118 20.04 -1.10 -1.52
C GLU A 118 20.46 -0.77 -0.07
N ARG A 119 20.85 0.48 0.20
CA ARG A 119 21.16 0.93 1.55
C ARG A 119 19.97 0.78 2.50
N TYR A 120 18.79 1.20 2.05
CA TYR A 120 17.58 1.11 2.85
C TYR A 120 17.24 -0.33 3.25
N ILE A 121 17.32 -1.30 2.30
CA ILE A 121 17.07 -2.71 2.60
C ILE A 121 18.13 -3.25 3.56
N ASN A 122 19.42 -3.02 3.30
CA ASN A 122 20.50 -3.52 4.12
C ASN A 122 20.44 -3.02 5.57
N GLU A 123 20.09 -1.76 5.78
CA GLU A 123 20.15 -1.13 7.11
C GLU A 123 18.83 -1.21 7.89
N ARG A 124 17.70 -1.33 7.20
CA ARG A 124 16.38 -1.25 7.85
C ARG A 124 15.54 -2.51 7.73
N HIS A 125 15.86 -3.41 6.81
CA HIS A 125 15.04 -4.57 6.48
C HIS A 125 15.87 -5.83 6.22
N ALA A 126 17.02 -5.98 6.89
CA ALA A 126 17.85 -7.16 6.79
C ALA A 126 17.18 -8.45 7.33
N ASP A 127 16.05 -8.30 8.05
CA ASP A 127 15.21 -9.38 8.57
C ASP A 127 14.00 -9.71 7.67
N GLY A 128 13.88 -9.07 6.51
CA GLY A 128 12.71 -9.19 5.62
C GLY A 128 12.97 -9.96 4.34
N ASP A 129 11.89 -10.32 3.64
CA ASP A 129 11.92 -11.12 2.39
C ASP A 129 12.63 -10.41 1.22
N MET A 130 12.91 -9.11 1.36
CA MET A 130 13.61 -8.30 0.33
C MET A 130 15.14 -8.30 0.53
N TYR A 131 15.66 -8.94 1.57
CA TYR A 131 17.09 -9.05 1.83
C TYR A 131 17.64 -10.40 1.34
N PRO A 132 18.83 -10.47 0.71
CA PRO A 132 19.64 -9.32 0.28
C PRO A 132 19.05 -8.59 -0.94
N PRO A 133 19.22 -7.25 -1.03
CA PRO A 133 18.72 -6.49 -2.17
C PRO A 133 19.48 -6.86 -3.45
N SER A 134 18.77 -6.86 -4.57
CA SER A 134 19.37 -7.02 -5.89
C SER A 134 18.74 -6.05 -6.89
N ARG A 135 19.50 -5.73 -7.95
CA ARG A 135 18.99 -4.87 -9.03
C ARG A 135 17.80 -5.49 -9.74
N ASP A 136 17.82 -6.79 -10.00
CA ASP A 136 16.71 -7.53 -10.61
C ASP A 136 15.44 -7.43 -9.77
N GLN A 137 15.56 -7.57 -8.44
CA GLN A 137 14.43 -7.39 -7.52
C GLN A 137 13.91 -5.95 -7.54
N PHE A 138 14.81 -4.95 -7.51
CA PHE A 138 14.45 -3.54 -7.58
C PHE A 138 13.68 -3.23 -8.88
N GLU A 139 14.18 -3.70 -10.02
CA GLU A 139 13.56 -3.50 -11.32
C GLU A 139 12.19 -4.18 -11.41
N LYS A 140 12.08 -5.45 -11.04
CA LYS A 140 10.82 -6.20 -11.06
C LYS A 140 9.77 -5.66 -10.11
N PHE A 141 10.19 -5.10 -8.97
CA PHE A 141 9.26 -4.64 -7.95
C PHE A 141 8.81 -3.18 -8.16
N LEU A 142 9.73 -2.29 -8.53
CA LEU A 142 9.51 -0.85 -8.53
C LEU A 142 9.50 -0.22 -9.93
N ILE A 143 10.25 -0.76 -10.89
CA ILE A 143 10.35 -0.20 -12.24
C ILE A 143 9.34 -0.84 -13.18
N HIS A 144 9.25 -2.18 -13.17
CA HIS A 144 8.24 -2.88 -13.93
C HIS A 144 6.90 -2.76 -13.22
N SER A 145 5.86 -2.52 -13.98
CA SER A 145 4.51 -2.35 -13.46
C SER A 145 3.48 -2.70 -14.51
N CYS A 146 2.45 -3.42 -14.11
CA CYS A 146 1.27 -3.69 -14.93
C CYS A 146 0.39 -2.45 -15.13
N THR A 147 0.73 -1.31 -14.53
CA THR A 147 -0.01 -0.04 -14.59
C THR A 147 0.93 1.17 -14.74
N ASP A 148 0.37 2.37 -14.86
CA ASP A 148 1.13 3.62 -15.01
C ASP A 148 1.56 4.18 -13.64
N SER A 149 2.54 3.53 -13.01
CA SER A 149 3.12 3.98 -11.75
C SER A 149 3.98 5.23 -11.91
N PHE A 150 4.16 5.97 -10.82
CA PHE A 150 5.07 7.11 -10.75
C PHE A 150 5.82 7.15 -9.43
N PHE A 151 6.95 7.86 -9.40
CA PHE A 151 7.72 8.14 -8.20
C PHE A 151 7.39 9.53 -7.66
N LEU A 152 7.20 9.61 -6.36
CA LEU A 152 7.30 10.83 -5.57
C LEU A 152 8.68 10.83 -4.91
N GLU A 153 9.57 11.68 -5.40
CA GLU A 153 10.95 11.78 -4.95
C GLU A 153 11.14 13.00 -4.06
N LEU A 154 11.84 12.83 -2.96
CA LEU A 154 12.24 13.91 -2.08
C LEU A 154 13.75 14.15 -2.21
N TRP A 155 14.11 15.34 -2.60
CA TRP A 155 15.49 15.75 -2.83
C TRP A 155 15.91 16.85 -1.86
N LYS A 156 17.16 16.76 -1.42
CA LYS A 156 17.83 17.86 -0.73
C LYS A 156 19.03 18.27 -1.58
N ASP A 157 18.95 19.44 -2.17
CA ASP A 157 19.88 19.86 -3.20
C ASP A 157 19.97 18.78 -4.30
N ASP A 158 21.15 18.22 -4.56
CA ASP A 158 21.36 17.16 -5.54
C ASP A 158 21.31 15.74 -4.94
N ARG A 159 20.96 15.59 -3.66
CA ARG A 159 20.90 14.30 -2.98
C ARG A 159 19.47 13.78 -2.92
N LEU A 160 19.25 12.56 -3.45
CA LEU A 160 18.00 11.84 -3.33
C LEU A 160 17.84 11.33 -1.88
N ILE A 161 16.76 11.74 -1.20
CA ILE A 161 16.52 11.44 0.20
C ILE A 161 15.45 10.36 0.38
N SER A 162 14.42 10.36 -0.45
CA SER A 162 13.33 9.38 -0.38
C SER A 162 12.64 9.20 -1.71
N VAL A 163 12.17 7.99 -1.98
CA VAL A 163 11.32 7.66 -3.13
C VAL A 163 10.09 6.93 -2.64
N SER A 164 8.93 7.36 -3.11
CA SER A 164 7.66 6.65 -2.93
C SER A 164 7.11 6.24 -4.29
N THR A 165 6.92 4.94 -4.50
CA THR A 165 6.21 4.41 -5.67
C THR A 165 4.72 4.49 -5.42
N CYS A 166 4.00 5.12 -6.34
CA CYS A 166 2.56 5.29 -6.30
C CYS A 166 1.91 4.83 -7.60
N ASP A 167 0.73 4.24 -7.48
CA ASP A 167 -0.13 3.96 -8.63
C ASP A 167 -1.30 4.94 -8.65
N PRO A 168 -1.63 5.53 -9.82
CA PRO A 168 -2.82 6.33 -9.98
C PRO A 168 -4.07 5.44 -9.95
N LEU A 169 -5.11 5.90 -9.28
CA LEU A 169 -6.44 5.34 -9.28
C LEU A 169 -7.45 6.42 -9.68
N ASP A 170 -8.64 6.03 -10.13
CA ASP A 170 -9.69 6.98 -10.52
C ASP A 170 -10.21 7.83 -9.35
N ASP A 171 -10.14 7.30 -8.12
CA ASP A 171 -10.58 7.96 -6.89
C ASP A 171 -9.43 8.30 -5.92
N GLY A 172 -8.18 7.96 -6.26
CA GLY A 172 -7.09 8.14 -5.31
C GLY A 172 -5.70 7.78 -5.81
N LEU A 173 -4.78 7.62 -4.88
CA LEU A 173 -3.45 7.08 -5.11
C LEU A 173 -3.26 5.81 -4.28
N SER A 174 -2.61 4.80 -4.83
CA SER A 174 -2.15 3.63 -4.09
C SER A 174 -0.68 3.80 -3.69
N ALA A 175 -0.39 3.87 -2.39
CA ALA A 175 0.96 3.86 -1.84
C ALA A 175 1.51 2.43 -1.92
N VAL A 176 2.42 2.18 -2.87
CA VAL A 176 2.96 0.84 -3.12
C VAL A 176 4.14 0.57 -2.20
N TYR A 177 5.17 1.39 -2.28
CA TYR A 177 6.37 1.24 -1.49
C TYR A 177 7.07 2.57 -1.27
N THR A 178 7.78 2.70 -0.14
CA THR A 178 8.61 3.88 0.15
C THR A 178 9.94 3.43 0.73
N PHE A 179 11.03 3.93 0.18
CA PHE A 179 12.38 3.77 0.71
C PHE A 179 13.07 5.14 0.84
N PHE A 180 13.98 5.26 1.80
CA PHE A 180 14.58 6.54 2.13
C PHE A 180 15.97 6.37 2.75
N ASP A 181 16.72 7.46 2.81
CA ASP A 181 18.06 7.49 3.36
C ASP A 181 18.04 7.11 4.86
N PRO A 182 18.64 5.98 5.24
CA PRO A 182 18.64 5.49 6.62
C PRO A 182 19.42 6.40 7.58
N ASP A 183 20.38 7.22 7.10
CA ASP A 183 21.13 8.16 7.92
C ASP A 183 20.27 9.35 8.38
N GLU A 184 19.19 9.64 7.67
CA GLU A 184 18.25 10.73 7.99
C GLU A 184 17.18 10.31 9.03
N ASN A 185 17.53 9.43 9.97
CA ASN A 185 16.62 8.81 10.94
C ASN A 185 15.81 9.79 11.79
N ARG A 186 16.33 11.01 12.04
CA ARG A 186 15.67 12.07 12.82
C ARG A 186 14.55 12.76 12.06
N ARG A 187 14.46 12.60 10.74
CA ARG A 187 13.50 13.29 9.88
C ARG A 187 12.10 12.67 9.87
N SER A 188 11.95 11.42 10.30
CA SER A 188 10.69 10.67 10.18
C SER A 188 10.20 10.62 8.72
N LEU A 189 11.11 10.25 7.80
CA LEU A 189 10.87 10.32 6.35
C LEU A 189 9.70 9.48 5.87
N GLY A 190 9.49 8.28 6.43
CA GLY A 190 8.33 7.46 6.08
C GLY A 190 7.00 8.15 6.39
N VAL A 191 6.92 8.89 7.52
CA VAL A 191 5.75 9.70 7.85
C VAL A 191 5.61 10.85 6.87
N PHE A 192 6.70 11.58 6.61
CA PHE A 192 6.69 12.72 5.71
C PHE A 192 6.32 12.32 4.27
N ALA A 193 6.81 11.19 3.79
CA ALA A 193 6.49 10.66 2.48
C ALA A 193 4.99 10.40 2.30
N ILE A 194 4.32 9.79 3.29
CA ILE A 194 2.86 9.62 3.26
C ILE A 194 2.13 10.96 3.29
N LEU A 195 2.60 11.93 4.08
CA LEU A 195 2.01 13.27 4.11
C LEU A 195 2.13 13.98 2.76
N LYS A 196 3.26 13.81 2.06
CA LYS A 196 3.45 14.35 0.70
C LYS A 196 2.55 13.67 -0.33
N GLN A 197 2.32 12.37 -0.20
CA GLN A 197 1.35 11.65 -1.03
C GLN A 197 -0.09 12.14 -0.78
N ILE A 198 -0.46 12.39 0.49
CA ILE A 198 -1.77 12.98 0.84
C ILE A 198 -1.90 14.39 0.26
N GLU A 199 -0.87 15.24 0.37
CA GLU A 199 -0.86 16.58 -0.21
C GLU A 199 -1.00 16.51 -1.74
N HIS A 200 -0.24 15.61 -2.39
CA HIS A 200 -0.31 15.41 -3.83
C HIS A 200 -1.70 14.96 -4.29
N ALA A 201 -2.30 13.98 -3.59
CA ALA A 201 -3.67 13.55 -3.86
C ALA A 201 -4.70 14.69 -3.71
N LYS A 202 -4.54 15.54 -2.69
CA LYS A 202 -5.38 16.75 -2.51
C LYS A 202 -5.24 17.73 -3.68
N ASN A 203 -4.02 17.98 -4.14
CA ASN A 203 -3.75 18.90 -5.25
C ASN A 203 -4.33 18.40 -6.59
N LEU A 204 -4.57 17.08 -6.71
CA LEU A 204 -5.22 16.45 -7.85
C LEU A 204 -6.72 16.24 -7.65
N ASP A 205 -7.33 16.81 -6.60
CA ASP A 205 -8.74 16.63 -6.23
C ASP A 205 -9.18 15.17 -6.06
N LEU A 206 -8.24 14.28 -5.75
CA LEU A 206 -8.53 12.88 -5.46
C LEU A 206 -9.13 12.72 -4.07
N GLN A 207 -9.88 11.63 -3.87
CA GLN A 207 -10.61 11.38 -2.62
C GLN A 207 -9.77 10.64 -1.59
N TYR A 208 -8.92 9.70 -2.04
CA TYR A 208 -8.26 8.76 -1.15
C TYR A 208 -6.76 8.60 -1.41
N ILE A 209 -6.06 8.20 -0.34
CA ILE A 209 -4.79 7.49 -0.46
C ILE A 209 -4.95 6.10 0.14
N TYR A 210 -4.64 5.05 -0.62
CA TYR A 210 -4.68 3.67 -0.21
C TYR A 210 -3.32 3.28 0.37
N LEU A 211 -3.27 2.94 1.67
CA LEU A 211 -2.02 2.66 2.39
C LEU A 211 -1.63 1.17 2.39
N GLY A 212 -2.38 0.32 1.69
CA GLY A 212 -2.17 -1.12 1.73
C GLY A 212 -2.80 -1.78 2.95
N TYR A 213 -2.34 -2.99 3.30
CA TYR A 213 -2.91 -3.74 4.41
C TYR A 213 -2.48 -3.17 5.76
N TRP A 214 -3.43 -3.02 6.66
CA TRP A 214 -3.21 -2.86 8.09
C TRP A 214 -3.52 -4.19 8.78
N VAL A 215 -2.62 -4.67 9.64
CA VAL A 215 -2.73 -5.95 10.33
C VAL A 215 -2.67 -5.67 11.83
N PRO A 216 -3.76 -5.85 12.60
CA PRO A 216 -3.85 -5.45 14.02
C PRO A 216 -2.73 -5.98 14.90
N HIS A 217 -2.35 -7.26 14.74
CA HIS A 217 -1.29 -7.89 15.53
C HIS A 217 0.13 -7.73 14.96
N SER A 218 0.31 -6.91 13.91
CA SER A 218 1.63 -6.65 13.32
C SER A 218 2.16 -5.28 13.68
N ASN A 219 3.19 -5.22 14.53
CA ASN A 219 3.83 -3.96 14.92
C ASN A 219 4.39 -3.18 13.71
N LYS A 220 4.84 -3.88 12.66
CA LYS A 220 5.35 -3.27 11.41
C LYS A 220 4.27 -2.47 10.67
N MET A 221 2.97 -2.72 10.93
CA MET A 221 1.83 -2.08 10.25
C MET A 221 1.10 -1.03 11.10
N ASN A 222 1.39 -0.93 12.39
CA ASN A 222 0.64 -0.09 13.35
C ASN A 222 0.65 1.41 13.00
N TYR A 223 1.70 1.91 12.34
CA TYR A 223 1.80 3.32 11.94
C TYR A 223 0.62 3.81 11.09
N LYS A 224 -0.07 2.90 10.37
CA LYS A 224 -1.20 3.26 9.50
C LYS A 224 -2.40 3.76 10.28
N SER A 225 -2.59 3.29 11.52
CA SER A 225 -3.64 3.74 12.41
C SER A 225 -3.47 5.19 12.91
N ASP A 226 -2.30 5.81 12.70
CA ASP A 226 -2.04 7.21 13.02
C ASP A 226 -2.65 8.20 11.99
N TYR A 227 -3.12 7.72 10.83
CA TYR A 227 -3.66 8.57 9.76
C TYR A 227 -5.20 8.63 9.83
N ILE A 228 -5.72 9.42 10.78
CA ILE A 228 -7.14 9.56 11.06
C ILE A 228 -7.74 10.77 10.29
N PRO A 229 -8.95 10.61 9.70
CA PRO A 229 -9.79 9.41 9.65
C PRO A 229 -9.21 8.33 8.74
N LEU A 230 -9.28 7.09 9.20
CA LEU A 230 -8.83 5.90 8.44
C LEU A 230 -10.05 5.07 8.05
N GLU A 231 -10.12 4.62 6.81
CA GLU A 231 -11.13 3.66 6.38
C GLU A 231 -10.50 2.28 6.22
N LEU A 232 -11.17 1.27 6.76
CA LEU A 232 -10.80 -0.14 6.69
C LEU A 232 -11.84 -0.92 5.91
N LEU A 233 -11.41 -1.81 5.03
CA LEU A 233 -12.30 -2.72 4.31
C LEU A 233 -12.62 -3.92 5.21
N LEU A 234 -13.85 -3.94 5.74
CA LEU A 234 -14.38 -4.98 6.61
C LEU A 234 -15.63 -5.57 5.96
N ASP A 235 -15.65 -6.88 5.74
CA ASP A 235 -16.77 -7.60 5.14
C ASP A 235 -17.29 -6.98 3.83
N GLY A 236 -16.34 -6.57 2.98
CA GLY A 236 -16.64 -5.94 1.68
C GLY A 236 -17.12 -4.49 1.75
N GLN A 237 -17.11 -3.87 2.94
CA GLN A 237 -17.54 -2.48 3.14
C GLN A 237 -16.42 -1.64 3.74
N TRP A 238 -16.22 -0.43 3.21
CA TRP A 238 -15.32 0.57 3.77
C TRP A 238 -15.93 1.20 5.02
N ARG A 239 -15.35 0.94 6.18
CA ARG A 239 -15.78 1.46 7.48
C ARG A 239 -14.79 2.48 8.01
N ARG A 240 -15.28 3.64 8.42
CA ARG A 240 -14.45 4.77 8.85
C ARG A 240 -14.20 4.75 10.34
N LEU A 241 -12.92 4.86 10.71
CA LEU A 241 -12.44 5.16 12.06
C LEU A 241 -12.17 6.67 12.15
N ASN A 242 -12.88 7.34 13.07
CA ASN A 242 -12.74 8.79 13.27
C ASN A 242 -11.74 9.13 14.39
N ARG A 243 -11.25 8.14 15.10
CA ARG A 243 -10.17 8.22 16.11
C ARG A 243 -9.25 7.01 16.03
N ALA A 244 -8.04 7.14 16.57
CA ALA A 244 -7.18 5.99 16.77
C ALA A 244 -7.85 4.98 17.74
N LEU A 245 -7.64 3.70 17.48
CA LEU A 245 -8.05 2.62 18.37
C LEU A 245 -7.05 2.51 19.53
N THR A 246 -7.54 2.09 20.70
CA THR A 246 -6.67 1.72 21.81
C THR A 246 -5.98 0.38 21.54
N ALA A 247 -4.96 0.03 22.31
CA ALA A 247 -4.29 -1.26 22.16
C ALA A 247 -5.26 -2.43 22.40
N GLU A 248 -6.17 -2.29 23.36
CA GLU A 248 -7.21 -3.28 23.67
C GLU A 248 -8.21 -3.44 22.50
N GLU A 249 -8.66 -2.32 21.91
CA GLU A 249 -9.55 -2.35 20.75
C GLU A 249 -8.87 -2.98 19.52
N ILE A 250 -7.59 -2.71 19.31
CA ILE A 250 -6.80 -3.33 18.23
C ILE A 250 -6.69 -4.84 18.44
N ALA A 251 -6.39 -5.28 19.67
CA ALA A 251 -6.30 -6.69 20.01
C ALA A 251 -7.65 -7.40 19.82
N GLN A 252 -8.75 -6.84 20.34
CA GLN A 252 -10.10 -7.38 20.18
C GLN A 252 -10.52 -7.50 18.71
N LEU A 253 -10.24 -6.47 17.92
CA LEU A 253 -10.50 -6.52 16.47
C LEU A 253 -9.67 -7.63 15.81
N GLY A 254 -8.38 -7.73 16.12
CA GLY A 254 -7.50 -8.78 15.61
C GLY A 254 -8.02 -10.18 15.94
N ASP A 255 -8.40 -10.41 17.17
CA ASP A 255 -8.94 -11.70 17.64
C ASP A 255 -10.27 -12.05 16.93
N SER A 256 -11.17 -11.07 16.77
CA SER A 256 -12.43 -11.27 16.05
C SER A 256 -12.25 -11.69 14.59
N LEU A 257 -11.15 -11.25 13.96
CA LEU A 257 -10.81 -11.59 12.59
C LEU A 257 -10.10 -12.95 12.45
N MET A 258 -9.80 -13.61 13.55
CA MET A 258 -9.21 -14.96 13.60
C MET A 258 -10.23 -16.08 13.81
N THR A 259 -11.43 -15.79 14.30
CA THR A 259 -12.27 -16.82 14.94
C THR A 259 -13.48 -17.25 14.15
N THR A 260 -13.88 -16.62 13.06
CA THR A 260 -15.11 -17.03 12.38
C THR A 260 -15.05 -16.87 10.87
N LEU A 261 -15.05 -18.02 10.18
CA LEU A 261 -15.69 -18.07 8.88
C LEU A 261 -17.22 -18.06 9.14
N PRO A 262 -17.98 -17.06 8.67
CA PRO A 262 -19.41 -17.24 8.55
C PRO A 262 -19.62 -18.46 7.64
N SER A 263 -20.37 -19.46 8.13
CA SER A 263 -20.87 -20.53 7.28
C SER A 263 -21.60 -19.89 6.10
N GLY A 264 -21.06 -20.03 4.89
CA GLY A 264 -21.71 -19.55 3.67
C GLY A 264 -21.01 -18.42 2.91
N TRP A 265 -19.77 -18.03 3.26
CA TRP A 265 -19.03 -17.07 2.45
C TRP A 265 -18.49 -17.76 1.16
N ASN A 266 -19.29 -17.67 0.10
CA ASN A 266 -18.82 -17.94 -1.26
C ASN A 266 -18.17 -16.64 -1.75
N SER A 267 -16.86 -16.66 -2.01
CA SER A 267 -16.19 -15.57 -2.70
C SER A 267 -16.95 -15.30 -4.01
N PRO A 268 -17.43 -14.07 -4.26
CA PRO A 268 -18.11 -13.77 -5.53
C PRO A 268 -17.18 -13.86 -6.74
N ILE A 269 -15.91 -14.13 -6.52
CA ILE A 269 -14.81 -14.08 -7.52
C ILE A 269 -14.29 -15.47 -7.89
N ILE A 270 -14.57 -16.51 -7.09
CA ILE A 270 -14.10 -17.87 -7.36
C ILE A 270 -15.33 -18.72 -7.74
N LYS A 271 -15.45 -18.99 -9.02
CA LYS A 271 -16.31 -20.07 -9.53
C LYS A 271 -15.51 -21.36 -9.57
#